data_d8451d9b2d93e9e6ca7cdc4656527e7b
#
_entry.id   d8451d9b2d93e9e6ca7cdc4656527e7b
#
_cell.length_a   1.000
_cell.length_b   1.000
_cell.length_c   1.000
_cell.angle_alpha   90.00
_cell.angle_beta   90.00
_cell.angle_gamma   90.00
#
_symmetry.space_group_name_H-M   'P 1'
#
loop_
_entity.id
_entity.type
_entity.pdbx_description
1 polymer ?
#
loop_
_entity_poly.entity_id
_entity_poly.type
_entity_poly.pdbx_seq_one_letter_code
_entity_poly.pdbx_strand_id
1 'polypeptide(L)'
;KNLLKKIADTINPNEKDSIVEIGPGEGALTEHIFSKVKEMAVVEIDPILIELLHSRKDFSGLKIINSDILTQQIDSIPINNPVRIVGNIPYNITSPIIFWLIEQLHYWDDAFIMMQKEVAKRLTADVGTKSYGRLTVVAGAYLDFEYCFSIPPTVFIPKPKVDSAVVKLTKKSCPIVEDKKYIRFNKLVSAAFSQRRKMLKNSLKPWDISEELKQKVDFNRRPETLTIKEFSSLV
;
A
#
# COMPACT_ATOMS: atom_id res chain seq x y z
N LYS A 1 -3.17 -19.43 -15.43
CA LYS A 1 -3.55 -18.52 -16.55
C LYS A 1 -4.84 -17.72 -16.25
N ASN A 2 -5.91 -18.32 -15.73
CA ASN A 2 -7.18 -17.60 -15.47
C ASN A 2 -7.06 -16.51 -14.39
N LEU A 3 -6.23 -16.72 -13.34
CA LEU A 3 -6.08 -15.73 -12.27
C LEU A 3 -5.35 -14.47 -12.74
N LEU A 4 -4.21 -14.62 -13.41
CA LEU A 4 -3.42 -13.48 -13.91
C LEU A 4 -4.22 -12.64 -14.90
N LYS A 5 -4.96 -13.30 -15.78
CA LYS A 5 -5.91 -12.63 -16.67
C LYS A 5 -6.96 -11.84 -15.87
N LYS A 6 -7.57 -12.47 -14.85
CA LYS A 6 -8.56 -11.79 -13.99
C LYS A 6 -7.97 -10.57 -13.29
N ILE A 7 -6.72 -10.65 -12.80
CA ILE A 7 -6.01 -9.50 -12.20
C ILE A 7 -5.83 -8.41 -13.26
N ALA A 8 -5.29 -8.74 -14.42
CA ALA A 8 -5.09 -7.79 -15.52
C ALA A 8 -6.40 -7.15 -15.98
N ASP A 9 -7.48 -7.94 -16.12
CA ASP A 9 -8.81 -7.41 -16.48
C ASP A 9 -9.37 -6.47 -15.37
N THR A 10 -9.06 -6.73 -14.09
CA THR A 10 -9.46 -5.85 -12.97
C THR A 10 -8.66 -4.56 -12.96
N ILE A 11 -7.37 -4.59 -13.31
CA ILE A 11 -6.52 -3.39 -13.48
C ILE A 11 -7.04 -2.56 -14.66
N ASN A 12 -7.57 -3.25 -15.70
CA ASN A 12 -8.07 -2.66 -16.93
C ASN A 12 -7.07 -1.68 -17.58
N PRO A 13 -5.84 -2.18 -17.93
CA PRO A 13 -4.80 -1.36 -18.54
C PRO A 13 -5.18 -0.88 -19.93
N ASN A 14 -4.75 0.32 -20.31
CA ASN A 14 -5.02 0.92 -21.60
C ASN A 14 -3.80 1.68 -22.17
N GLU A 15 -3.84 2.03 -23.46
CA GLU A 15 -2.73 2.64 -24.20
C GLU A 15 -2.30 4.04 -23.71
N LYS A 16 -2.99 4.63 -22.72
CA LYS A 16 -2.60 5.89 -22.09
C LYS A 16 -1.88 5.71 -20.78
N ASP A 17 -1.94 4.50 -20.22
CA ASP A 17 -1.40 4.21 -18.89
C ASP A 17 0.13 4.13 -18.92
N SER A 18 0.74 4.71 -17.88
CA SER A 18 2.11 4.44 -17.45
C SER A 18 2.01 3.55 -16.20
N ILE A 19 2.58 2.33 -16.24
CA ILE A 19 2.46 1.37 -15.14
C ILE A 19 3.82 1.05 -14.53
N VAL A 20 3.88 1.02 -13.19
CA VAL A 20 4.99 0.44 -12.42
C VAL A 20 4.52 -0.84 -11.77
N GLU A 21 5.18 -1.96 -12.09
CA GLU A 21 4.96 -3.24 -11.41
C GLU A 21 6.03 -3.47 -10.35
N ILE A 22 5.57 -3.74 -9.14
CA ILE A 22 6.43 -4.05 -7.99
C ILE A 22 6.56 -5.57 -7.87
N GLY A 23 7.80 -6.09 -7.95
CA GLY A 23 8.07 -7.51 -7.83
C GLY A 23 7.44 -8.34 -8.95
N PRO A 24 7.83 -8.13 -10.22
CA PRO A 24 7.27 -8.85 -11.37
C PRO A 24 7.59 -10.35 -11.32
N GLY A 25 8.62 -10.75 -10.55
CA GLY A 25 9.12 -12.10 -10.57
C GLY A 25 9.57 -12.52 -11.96
N GLU A 26 9.04 -13.64 -12.47
CA GLU A 26 9.31 -14.11 -13.84
C GLU A 26 8.52 -13.35 -14.93
N GLY A 27 7.75 -12.30 -14.56
CA GLY A 27 6.99 -11.48 -15.49
C GLY A 27 5.61 -12.05 -15.85
N ALA A 28 5.05 -12.91 -15.00
CA ALA A 28 3.80 -13.58 -15.28
C ALA A 28 2.58 -12.62 -15.37
N LEU A 29 2.51 -11.58 -14.55
CA LEU A 29 1.49 -10.54 -14.64
C LEU A 29 1.88 -9.50 -15.71
N THR A 30 3.17 -9.19 -15.82
CA THR A 30 3.74 -8.30 -16.85
C THR A 30 3.27 -8.68 -18.26
N GLU A 31 3.28 -9.98 -18.61
CA GLU A 31 2.80 -10.51 -19.91
C GLU A 31 1.37 -10.07 -20.26
N HIS A 32 0.51 -9.96 -19.27
CA HIS A 32 -0.90 -9.62 -19.47
C HIS A 32 -1.15 -8.10 -19.57
N ILE A 33 -0.16 -7.28 -19.20
CA ILE A 33 -0.28 -5.82 -19.09
C ILE A 33 0.57 -5.10 -20.13
N PHE A 34 1.84 -5.48 -20.31
CA PHE A 34 2.86 -4.73 -21.02
C PHE A 34 2.44 -4.31 -22.44
N SER A 35 1.84 -5.20 -23.22
CA SER A 35 1.42 -4.90 -24.60
C SER A 35 0.21 -3.97 -24.72
N LYS A 36 -0.45 -3.62 -23.60
CA LYS A 36 -1.69 -2.85 -23.56
C LYS A 36 -1.52 -1.42 -23.09
N VAL A 37 -0.31 -1.06 -22.66
CA VAL A 37 -0.04 0.24 -22.02
C VAL A 37 0.93 1.07 -22.83
N LYS A 38 0.94 2.38 -22.57
CA LYS A 38 1.85 3.33 -23.23
C LYS A 38 3.30 3.01 -22.90
N GLU A 39 3.57 2.77 -21.63
CA GLU A 39 4.89 2.43 -21.11
C GLU A 39 4.77 1.68 -19.77
N MET A 40 5.77 0.86 -19.50
CA MET A 40 5.80 0.08 -18.28
C MET A 40 7.23 0.00 -17.73
N ALA A 41 7.34 0.12 -16.42
CA ALA A 41 8.55 -0.19 -15.67
C ALA A 41 8.26 -1.29 -14.64
N VAL A 42 9.26 -2.09 -14.34
CA VAL A 42 9.23 -3.09 -13.29
C VAL A 42 10.36 -2.84 -12.31
N VAL A 43 10.09 -2.99 -11.02
CA VAL A 43 11.10 -2.85 -9.96
C VAL A 43 11.24 -4.20 -9.27
N GLU A 44 12.43 -4.80 -9.39
CA GLU A 44 12.77 -6.12 -8.86
C GLU A 44 14.07 -6.04 -8.06
N ILE A 45 14.14 -6.75 -6.94
CA ILE A 45 15.33 -6.78 -6.08
C ILE A 45 16.23 -7.98 -6.38
N ASP A 46 15.67 -9.07 -6.91
CA ASP A 46 16.41 -10.29 -7.19
C ASP A 46 17.14 -10.20 -8.54
N PRO A 47 18.49 -10.20 -8.56
CA PRO A 47 19.26 -10.10 -9.79
C PRO A 47 19.05 -11.27 -10.75
N ILE A 48 18.70 -12.47 -10.24
CA ILE A 48 18.43 -13.65 -11.08
C ILE A 48 17.16 -13.43 -11.89
N LEU A 49 16.11 -12.89 -11.24
CA LEU A 49 14.85 -12.58 -11.91
C LEU A 49 15.02 -11.44 -12.92
N ILE A 50 15.88 -10.47 -12.63
CA ILE A 50 16.21 -9.39 -13.57
C ILE A 50 16.89 -9.92 -14.83
N GLU A 51 17.87 -10.81 -14.69
CA GLU A 51 18.52 -11.45 -15.86
C GLU A 51 17.49 -12.24 -16.69
N LEU A 52 16.59 -12.95 -16.02
CA LEU A 52 15.51 -13.66 -16.70
C LEU A 52 14.61 -12.69 -17.48
N LEU A 53 14.18 -11.60 -16.87
CA LEU A 53 13.33 -10.59 -17.53
C LEU A 53 14.05 -9.96 -18.76
N HIS A 54 15.35 -9.66 -18.64
CA HIS A 54 16.15 -9.15 -19.76
C HIS A 54 16.29 -10.15 -20.91
N SER A 55 16.30 -11.46 -20.61
CA SER A 55 16.40 -12.51 -21.64
C SER A 55 15.11 -12.69 -22.46
N ARG A 56 14.01 -12.15 -21.99
CA ARG A 56 12.69 -12.29 -22.60
C ARG A 56 12.51 -11.32 -23.76
N LYS A 57 12.39 -11.87 -24.98
CA LYS A 57 12.21 -11.09 -26.22
C LYS A 57 10.87 -10.36 -26.28
N ASP A 58 9.84 -10.91 -25.65
CA ASP A 58 8.49 -10.33 -25.56
C ASP A 58 8.42 -9.10 -24.63
N PHE A 59 9.48 -8.84 -23.85
CA PHE A 59 9.62 -7.66 -23.00
C PHE A 59 10.55 -6.58 -23.61
N SER A 60 10.74 -6.59 -24.92
CA SER A 60 11.51 -5.54 -25.59
C SER A 60 10.88 -4.15 -25.35
N GLY A 61 11.64 -3.24 -24.72
CA GLY A 61 11.17 -1.91 -24.32
C GLY A 61 10.60 -1.82 -22.90
N LEU A 62 10.49 -2.93 -22.16
CA LEU A 62 10.19 -2.92 -20.73
C LEU A 62 11.36 -2.29 -19.96
N LYS A 63 11.08 -1.32 -19.10
CA LYS A 63 12.09 -0.68 -18.23
C LYS A 63 12.27 -1.51 -16.97
N ILE A 64 13.41 -2.18 -16.84
CA ILE A 64 13.70 -3.07 -15.71
C ILE A 64 14.65 -2.36 -14.76
N ILE A 65 14.26 -2.23 -13.49
CA ILE A 65 14.99 -1.50 -12.44
C ILE A 65 15.37 -2.48 -11.34
N ASN A 66 16.68 -2.63 -11.10
CA ASN A 66 17.20 -3.41 -9.97
C ASN A 66 17.24 -2.53 -8.73
N SER A 67 16.24 -2.61 -7.90
CA SER A 67 16.15 -1.82 -6.66
C SER A 67 15.21 -2.46 -5.65
N ASP A 68 15.40 -2.11 -4.37
CA ASP A 68 14.36 -2.27 -3.36
C ASP A 68 13.33 -1.16 -3.55
N ILE A 69 12.08 -1.52 -3.79
CA ILE A 69 10.98 -0.57 -4.00
C ILE A 69 10.83 0.41 -2.83
N LEU A 70 11.12 -0.01 -1.59
CA LEU A 70 10.99 0.84 -0.41
C LEU A 70 12.04 1.97 -0.36
N THR A 71 13.11 1.85 -1.15
CA THR A 71 14.14 2.90 -1.29
C THR A 71 14.01 3.70 -2.58
N GLN A 72 13.14 3.23 -3.51
CA GLN A 72 12.93 3.84 -4.81
C GLN A 72 11.98 5.04 -4.70
N GLN A 73 12.30 6.13 -5.39
CA GLN A 73 11.34 7.23 -5.60
C GLN A 73 10.62 7.04 -6.94
N ILE A 74 9.30 7.23 -6.96
CA ILE A 74 8.49 7.02 -8.18
C ILE A 74 8.91 8.01 -9.27
N ASP A 75 9.21 9.26 -8.91
CA ASP A 75 9.64 10.31 -9.85
C ASP A 75 11.00 10.06 -10.48
N SER A 76 11.83 9.19 -9.87
CA SER A 76 13.12 8.77 -10.46
C SER A 76 12.99 7.57 -11.42
N ILE A 77 11.82 6.94 -11.49
CA ILE A 77 11.54 5.88 -12.46
C ILE A 77 11.39 6.52 -13.85
N PRO A 78 12.10 6.02 -14.89
CA PRO A 78 12.15 6.69 -16.19
C PRO A 78 10.88 6.48 -17.04
N ILE A 79 9.71 6.76 -16.47
CA ILE A 79 8.40 6.75 -17.14
C ILE A 79 7.59 7.98 -16.74
N ASN A 80 6.55 8.30 -17.51
CA ASN A 80 5.75 9.48 -17.26
C ASN A 80 4.86 9.33 -16.01
N ASN A 81 4.86 10.35 -15.17
CA ASN A 81 3.97 10.46 -14.02
C ASN A 81 2.67 11.24 -14.39
N PRO A 82 1.56 11.01 -13.69
CA PRO A 82 1.38 10.01 -12.64
C PRO A 82 1.30 8.58 -13.18
N VAL A 83 1.77 7.62 -12.41
CA VAL A 83 1.75 6.20 -12.77
C VAL A 83 0.61 5.45 -12.10
N ARG A 84 0.25 4.30 -12.66
CA ARG A 84 -0.56 3.29 -11.98
C ARG A 84 0.38 2.23 -11.41
N ILE A 85 0.16 1.84 -10.16
CA ILE A 85 1.00 0.85 -9.47
C ILE A 85 0.31 -0.51 -9.48
N VAL A 86 1.04 -1.55 -9.80
CA VAL A 86 0.56 -2.92 -9.66
C VAL A 86 1.60 -3.74 -8.90
N GLY A 87 1.16 -4.70 -8.09
CA GLY A 87 2.12 -5.53 -7.35
C GLY A 87 1.53 -6.81 -6.82
N ASN A 88 2.25 -7.90 -7.10
CA ASN A 88 2.07 -9.18 -6.45
C ASN A 88 3.23 -9.36 -5.44
N ILE A 89 3.13 -8.67 -4.31
CA ILE A 89 4.24 -8.44 -3.39
C ILE A 89 4.35 -9.48 -2.28
N PRO A 90 5.55 -9.73 -1.76
CA PRO A 90 5.71 -10.53 -0.53
C PRO A 90 4.91 -9.94 0.63
N TYR A 91 4.22 -10.81 1.38
CA TYR A 91 3.26 -10.36 2.41
C TYR A 91 3.89 -9.56 3.56
N ASN A 92 5.16 -9.80 3.86
CA ASN A 92 5.89 -9.11 4.93
C ASN A 92 6.14 -7.62 4.66
N ILE A 93 6.12 -7.19 3.38
CA ILE A 93 6.35 -5.80 2.99
C ILE A 93 5.09 -5.04 2.58
N THR A 94 3.90 -5.66 2.66
CA THR A 94 2.62 -5.02 2.28
C THR A 94 2.38 -3.70 3.03
N SER A 95 2.52 -3.70 4.37
CA SER A 95 2.33 -2.46 5.14
C SER A 95 3.39 -1.40 4.86
N PRO A 96 4.70 -1.72 4.79
CA PRO A 96 5.71 -0.80 4.29
C PRO A 96 5.39 -0.18 2.93
N ILE A 97 4.93 -0.97 1.95
CA ILE A 97 4.56 -0.45 0.62
C ILE A 97 3.38 0.52 0.69
N ILE A 98 2.37 0.24 1.52
CA ILE A 98 1.24 1.18 1.68
C ILE A 98 1.73 2.52 2.26
N PHE A 99 2.65 2.52 3.23
CA PHE A 99 3.24 3.76 3.75
C PHE A 99 4.12 4.46 2.72
N TRP A 100 4.92 3.72 1.95
CA TRP A 100 5.70 4.23 0.84
C TRP A 100 4.82 4.90 -0.24
N LEU A 101 3.66 4.33 -0.58
CA LEU A 101 2.68 4.94 -1.48
C LEU A 101 2.14 6.28 -0.92
N ILE A 102 1.86 6.36 0.39
CA ILE A 102 1.39 7.59 1.03
C ILE A 102 2.46 8.68 1.00
N GLU A 103 3.73 8.34 1.15
CA GLU A 103 4.84 9.30 1.08
C GLU A 103 5.04 9.87 -0.33
N GLN A 104 4.43 9.26 -1.35
CA GLN A 104 4.60 9.60 -2.76
C GLN A 104 3.27 9.86 -3.50
N LEU A 105 2.25 10.35 -2.80
CA LEU A 105 0.89 10.56 -3.31
C LEU A 105 0.80 11.35 -4.63
N HIS A 106 1.75 12.24 -4.88
CA HIS A 106 1.71 13.11 -6.07
C HIS A 106 2.09 12.38 -7.36
N TYR A 107 2.74 11.22 -7.29
CA TYR A 107 3.36 10.55 -8.43
C TYR A 107 2.57 9.35 -8.97
N TRP A 108 1.46 8.96 -8.35
CA TRP A 108 0.64 7.83 -8.80
C TRP A 108 -0.86 8.15 -8.73
N ASP A 109 -1.67 7.43 -9.50
CA ASP A 109 -3.14 7.62 -9.56
C ASP A 109 -3.89 6.56 -8.79
N ASP A 110 -3.66 5.29 -9.09
CA ASP A 110 -4.22 4.16 -8.37
C ASP A 110 -3.17 3.04 -8.20
N ALA A 111 -3.44 2.14 -7.25
CA ALA A 111 -2.58 0.99 -7.03
C ALA A 111 -3.43 -0.27 -6.84
N PHE A 112 -3.04 -1.37 -7.53
CA PHE A 112 -3.65 -2.69 -7.38
C PHE A 112 -2.64 -3.62 -6.71
N ILE A 113 -2.86 -3.91 -5.44
CA ILE A 113 -1.92 -4.68 -4.63
C ILE A 113 -2.55 -6.01 -4.22
N MET A 114 -1.85 -7.10 -4.53
CA MET A 114 -2.18 -8.40 -3.96
C MET A 114 -1.54 -8.52 -2.57
N MET A 115 -2.36 -8.85 -1.57
CA MET A 115 -1.95 -8.93 -0.16
C MET A 115 -2.67 -10.07 0.56
N GLN A 116 -2.24 -10.40 1.79
CA GLN A 116 -3.01 -11.30 2.64
C GLN A 116 -4.41 -10.74 2.90
N LYS A 117 -5.42 -11.60 2.84
CA LYS A 117 -6.82 -11.24 3.11
C LYS A 117 -7.03 -10.59 4.49
N GLU A 118 -6.24 -10.99 5.48
CA GLU A 118 -6.27 -10.35 6.80
C GLU A 118 -5.79 -8.91 6.76
N VAL A 119 -4.73 -8.61 5.98
CA VAL A 119 -4.22 -7.23 5.82
C VAL A 119 -5.26 -6.38 5.09
N ALA A 120 -5.90 -6.91 4.03
CA ALA A 120 -7.00 -6.23 3.35
C ALA A 120 -8.15 -5.89 4.32
N LYS A 121 -8.52 -6.82 5.20
CA LYS A 121 -9.53 -6.57 6.26
C LYS A 121 -9.10 -5.51 7.28
N ARG A 122 -7.81 -5.37 7.55
CA ARG A 122 -7.31 -4.32 8.45
C ARG A 122 -7.42 -2.92 7.82
N LEU A 123 -7.26 -2.81 6.51
CA LEU A 123 -7.38 -1.52 5.81
C LEU A 123 -8.77 -0.91 5.94
N THR A 124 -9.81 -1.75 5.96
CA THR A 124 -11.22 -1.34 6.00
C THR A 124 -11.89 -1.63 7.35
N ALA A 125 -11.08 -1.84 8.41
CA ALA A 125 -11.60 -2.21 9.72
C ALA A 125 -12.31 -1.04 10.43
N ASP A 126 -13.46 -1.34 11.04
CA ASP A 126 -14.20 -0.38 11.85
C ASP A 126 -13.52 -0.10 13.19
N VAL A 127 -13.72 1.11 13.69
CA VAL A 127 -13.28 1.56 15.02
C VAL A 127 -13.78 0.59 16.10
N GLY A 128 -12.92 0.26 17.05
CA GLY A 128 -13.23 -0.64 18.16
C GLY A 128 -13.08 -2.13 17.84
N THR A 129 -12.83 -2.51 16.59
CA THR A 129 -12.63 -3.91 16.22
C THR A 129 -11.19 -4.38 16.47
N LYS A 130 -10.99 -5.71 16.56
CA LYS A 130 -9.66 -6.30 16.72
C LYS A 130 -8.71 -5.98 15.55
N SER A 131 -9.24 -5.83 14.36
CA SER A 131 -8.49 -5.54 13.14
C SER A 131 -8.08 -4.07 13.01
N TYR A 132 -8.79 -3.16 13.69
CA TYR A 132 -8.47 -1.73 13.68
C TYR A 132 -7.12 -1.45 14.33
N GLY A 133 -6.25 -0.73 13.65
CA GLY A 133 -4.88 -0.51 14.11
C GLY A 133 -4.15 0.61 13.36
N ARG A 134 -2.83 0.69 13.58
CA ARG A 134 -1.99 1.71 12.95
C ARG A 134 -2.19 1.77 11.43
N LEU A 135 -2.19 0.62 10.76
CA LEU A 135 -2.36 0.56 9.31
C LEU A 135 -3.70 1.17 8.88
N THR A 136 -4.79 0.81 9.56
CA THR A 136 -6.13 1.33 9.29
C THR A 136 -6.19 2.85 9.43
N VAL A 137 -5.62 3.38 10.53
CA VAL A 137 -5.67 4.81 10.84
C VAL A 137 -4.81 5.61 9.89
N VAL A 138 -3.55 5.21 9.69
CA VAL A 138 -2.63 5.98 8.85
C VAL A 138 -3.04 5.89 7.39
N ALA A 139 -3.32 4.70 6.88
CA ALA A 139 -3.70 4.54 5.49
C ALA A 139 -5.08 5.15 5.19
N GLY A 140 -6.06 4.95 6.06
CA GLY A 140 -7.41 5.53 5.90
C GLY A 140 -7.47 7.05 6.01
N ALA A 141 -6.41 7.72 6.51
CA ALA A 141 -6.33 9.19 6.48
C ALA A 141 -6.07 9.75 5.08
N TYR A 142 -5.45 8.97 4.19
CA TYR A 142 -4.99 9.41 2.86
C TYR A 142 -5.61 8.64 1.70
N LEU A 143 -6.01 7.39 1.92
CA LEU A 143 -6.41 6.45 0.87
C LEU A 143 -7.83 5.95 1.07
N ASP A 144 -8.49 5.64 -0.06
CA ASP A 144 -9.68 4.83 -0.13
C ASP A 144 -9.32 3.43 -0.64
N PHE A 145 -10.08 2.42 -0.22
CA PHE A 145 -9.82 1.02 -0.50
C PHE A 145 -11.03 0.35 -1.10
N GLU A 146 -10.82 -0.34 -2.22
CA GLU A 146 -11.82 -1.19 -2.85
C GLU A 146 -11.34 -2.65 -2.82
N TYR A 147 -12.12 -3.51 -2.19
CA TYR A 147 -11.84 -4.94 -2.16
C TYR A 147 -12.32 -5.57 -3.47
N CYS A 148 -11.39 -5.88 -4.38
CA CYS A 148 -11.74 -6.41 -5.70
C CYS A 148 -12.20 -7.88 -5.62
N PHE A 149 -11.35 -8.78 -5.10
CA PHE A 149 -11.70 -10.19 -4.92
C PHE A 149 -10.69 -10.96 -4.06
N SER A 150 -11.11 -12.13 -3.55
CA SER A 150 -10.24 -13.09 -2.85
C SER A 150 -9.59 -14.07 -3.80
N ILE A 151 -8.41 -14.57 -3.40
CA ILE A 151 -7.64 -15.59 -4.09
C ILE A 151 -7.34 -16.71 -3.11
N PRO A 152 -7.79 -17.95 -3.37
CA PRO A 152 -7.50 -19.08 -2.49
C PRO A 152 -6.03 -19.50 -2.60
N PRO A 153 -5.44 -20.09 -1.54
CA PRO A 153 -4.03 -20.48 -1.52
C PRO A 153 -3.67 -21.52 -2.57
N THR A 154 -4.65 -22.29 -3.05
CA THR A 154 -4.47 -23.41 -3.98
C THR A 154 -3.97 -23.01 -5.36
N VAL A 155 -4.02 -21.72 -5.72
CA VAL A 155 -3.58 -21.24 -7.04
C VAL A 155 -2.11 -20.82 -7.08
N PHE A 156 -1.42 -20.85 -5.95
CA PHE A 156 -0.01 -20.45 -5.84
C PHE A 156 0.94 -21.65 -5.70
N ILE A 157 2.14 -21.50 -6.23
CA ILE A 157 3.26 -22.44 -6.06
C ILE A 157 4.50 -21.63 -5.68
N PRO A 158 5.05 -21.79 -4.47
CA PRO A 158 4.55 -22.64 -3.37
C PRO A 158 3.24 -22.10 -2.77
N LYS A 159 2.41 -23.01 -2.23
CA LYS A 159 1.12 -22.66 -1.65
C LYS A 159 1.29 -21.86 -0.34
N PRO A 160 0.75 -20.64 -0.22
CA PRO A 160 0.75 -19.89 1.03
C PRO A 160 -0.21 -20.52 2.06
N LYS A 161 -0.04 -20.14 3.33
CA LYS A 161 -0.88 -20.66 4.43
C LYS A 161 -2.25 -19.97 4.56
N VAL A 162 -2.45 -18.87 3.85
CA VAL A 162 -3.62 -17.99 4.01
C VAL A 162 -4.16 -17.53 2.66
N ASP A 163 -5.44 -17.16 2.63
CA ASP A 163 -6.06 -16.51 1.48
C ASP A 163 -5.38 -15.17 1.19
N SER A 164 -5.31 -14.82 -0.09
CA SER A 164 -4.93 -13.50 -0.58
C SER A 164 -6.16 -12.71 -1.02
N ALA A 165 -5.98 -11.42 -1.24
CA ALA A 165 -6.96 -10.55 -1.86
C ALA A 165 -6.26 -9.55 -2.77
N VAL A 166 -6.92 -9.14 -3.84
CA VAL A 166 -6.55 -7.96 -4.63
C VAL A 166 -7.36 -6.79 -4.10
N VAL A 167 -6.65 -5.72 -3.78
CA VAL A 167 -7.22 -4.46 -3.27
C VAL A 167 -6.76 -3.33 -4.18
N LYS A 168 -7.72 -2.52 -4.63
CA LYS A 168 -7.45 -1.25 -5.28
C LYS A 168 -7.34 -0.16 -4.23
N LEU A 169 -6.29 0.63 -4.33
CA LEU A 169 -6.05 1.82 -3.53
C LEU A 169 -6.18 3.05 -4.42
N THR A 170 -6.89 4.07 -3.93
CA THR A 170 -6.99 5.37 -4.59
C THR A 170 -6.72 6.47 -3.57
N LYS A 171 -6.21 7.60 -4.04
CA LYS A 171 -6.00 8.78 -3.19
C LYS A 171 -7.36 9.36 -2.79
N LYS A 172 -7.50 9.79 -1.53
CA LYS A 172 -8.65 10.62 -1.15
C LYS A 172 -8.58 11.95 -1.86
N SER A 173 -9.70 12.41 -2.38
CA SER A 173 -9.82 13.77 -2.94
C SER A 173 -9.53 14.86 -1.90
N CYS A 174 -9.81 14.57 -0.62
CA CYS A 174 -9.50 15.42 0.51
C CYS A 174 -8.93 14.55 1.65
N PRO A 175 -7.59 14.45 1.79
CA PRO A 175 -6.96 13.76 2.90
C PRO A 175 -7.41 14.31 4.26
N ILE A 176 -7.59 13.43 5.26
CA ILE A 176 -7.99 13.83 6.62
C ILE A 176 -6.85 14.56 7.34
N VAL A 177 -5.62 14.29 6.95
CA VAL A 177 -4.40 14.89 7.51
C VAL A 177 -3.61 15.56 6.38
N GLU A 178 -3.17 16.79 6.58
CA GLU A 178 -2.33 17.51 5.62
C GLU A 178 -0.99 16.79 5.42
N ASP A 179 -0.46 16.78 4.19
CA ASP A 179 0.78 16.07 3.83
C ASP A 179 1.97 16.49 4.72
N LYS A 180 2.10 17.77 5.01
CA LYS A 180 3.16 18.30 5.90
C LYS A 180 3.12 17.76 7.33
N LYS A 181 1.97 17.22 7.76
CA LYS A 181 1.76 16.63 9.09
C LYS A 181 1.94 15.10 9.09
N TYR A 182 2.10 14.46 7.92
CA TYR A 182 2.18 13.00 7.78
C TYR A 182 3.18 12.35 8.74
N ILE A 183 4.41 12.83 8.76
CA ILE A 183 5.48 12.25 9.60
C ILE A 183 5.10 12.26 11.08
N ARG A 184 4.59 13.42 11.57
CA ARG A 184 4.15 13.55 12.96
C ARG A 184 2.95 12.66 13.25
N PHE A 185 1.96 12.65 12.37
CA PHE A 185 0.76 11.82 12.48
C PHE A 185 1.10 10.33 12.53
N ASN A 186 1.91 9.83 11.58
CA ASN A 186 2.33 8.43 11.51
C ASN A 186 3.09 7.99 12.77
N LYS A 187 4.01 8.84 13.28
CA LYS A 187 4.74 8.57 14.53
C LYS A 187 3.80 8.55 15.74
N LEU A 188 2.88 9.51 15.86
CA LEU A 188 1.90 9.58 16.95
C LEU A 188 1.01 8.33 16.98
N VAL A 189 0.43 7.96 15.84
CA VAL A 189 -0.41 6.76 15.72
C VAL A 189 0.41 5.50 16.04
N SER A 190 1.66 5.42 15.57
CA SER A 190 2.57 4.31 15.90
C SER A 190 2.80 4.19 17.41
N ALA A 191 3.06 5.32 18.08
CA ALA A 191 3.25 5.36 19.53
C ALA A 191 1.97 4.94 20.29
N ALA A 192 0.80 5.43 19.86
CA ALA A 192 -0.47 5.07 20.45
C ALA A 192 -0.73 3.54 20.37
N PHE A 193 -0.50 2.93 19.20
CA PHE A 193 -0.72 1.50 18.99
C PHE A 193 0.42 0.59 19.47
N SER A 194 1.60 1.13 19.85
CA SER A 194 2.70 0.33 20.43
C SER A 194 2.29 -0.35 21.74
N GLN A 195 1.35 0.26 22.47
CA GLN A 195 0.78 -0.25 23.70
C GLN A 195 -0.75 -0.34 23.59
N ARG A 196 -1.26 -1.03 22.58
CA ARG A 196 -2.67 -1.10 22.21
C ARG A 196 -3.64 -1.30 23.39
N ARG A 197 -3.26 -2.10 24.39
CA ARG A 197 -4.10 -2.40 25.58
C ARG A 197 -4.07 -1.31 26.66
N LYS A 198 -3.20 -0.31 26.53
CA LYS A 198 -3.09 0.82 27.47
C LYS A 198 -3.94 2.01 26.99
N MET A 199 -4.32 2.86 27.94
CA MET A 199 -4.95 4.15 27.65
C MET A 199 -3.97 5.09 26.96
N LEU A 200 -4.44 6.02 26.14
CA LEU A 200 -3.61 6.99 25.41
C LEU A 200 -2.70 7.78 26.34
N LYS A 201 -3.16 8.18 27.52
CA LYS A 201 -2.33 8.90 28.51
C LYS A 201 -1.06 8.17 28.89
N ASN A 202 -1.01 6.84 28.75
CA ASN A 202 0.19 6.04 29.04
C ASN A 202 1.08 5.90 27.80
N SER A 203 0.49 5.59 26.63
CA SER A 203 1.24 5.37 25.40
C SER A 203 1.78 6.67 24.79
N LEU A 204 1.08 7.78 24.99
CA LEU A 204 1.47 9.10 24.50
C LEU A 204 2.12 10.00 25.57
N LYS A 205 2.40 9.46 26.77
CA LYS A 205 3.06 10.22 27.85
C LYS A 205 4.36 10.93 27.41
N PRO A 206 5.22 10.33 26.57
CA PRO A 206 6.45 10.99 26.10
C PRO A 206 6.22 12.09 25.04
N TRP A 207 4.96 12.24 24.57
CA TRP A 207 4.63 13.18 23.49
C TRP A 207 4.27 14.54 24.06
N ASP A 208 4.88 15.58 23.48
CA ASP A 208 4.52 16.96 23.76
C ASP A 208 3.20 17.31 23.04
N ILE A 209 2.07 17.04 23.68
CA ILE A 209 0.73 17.36 23.23
C ILE A 209 0.21 18.47 24.11
N SER A 210 -0.12 19.63 23.51
CA SER A 210 -0.64 20.78 24.25
C SER A 210 -1.94 20.44 25.00
N GLU A 211 -2.22 21.12 26.08
CA GLU A 211 -3.45 20.91 26.85
C GLU A 211 -4.70 21.18 26.02
N GLU A 212 -4.63 22.16 25.07
CA GLU A 212 -5.70 22.44 24.13
C GLU A 212 -6.04 21.23 23.26
N LEU A 213 -5.02 20.52 22.73
CA LEU A 213 -5.21 19.32 21.93
C LEU A 213 -5.70 18.13 22.78
N LYS A 214 -5.27 18.03 24.04
CA LYS A 214 -5.75 17.00 24.97
C LYS A 214 -7.23 17.15 25.32
N GLN A 215 -7.78 18.36 25.25
CA GLN A 215 -9.22 18.57 25.47
C GLN A 215 -10.10 18.05 24.31
N LYS A 216 -9.53 17.88 23.10
CA LYS A 216 -10.25 17.39 21.93
C LYS A 216 -10.53 15.88 21.95
N VAL A 217 -9.78 15.12 22.76
CA VAL A 217 -9.84 13.65 22.81
C VAL A 217 -9.70 13.17 24.25
N ASP A 218 -10.55 12.23 24.67
CA ASP A 218 -10.42 11.59 25.99
C ASP A 218 -9.23 10.63 26.03
N PHE A 219 -8.19 11.02 26.75
CA PHE A 219 -6.93 10.27 26.92
C PHE A 219 -7.07 9.04 27.83
N ASN A 220 -8.22 8.81 28.47
CA ASN A 220 -8.50 7.56 29.18
C ASN A 220 -8.95 6.45 28.23
N ARG A 221 -9.29 6.79 26.99
CA ARG A 221 -9.64 5.80 25.96
C ARG A 221 -8.41 5.05 25.46
N ARG A 222 -8.65 3.87 24.88
CA ARG A 222 -7.63 3.08 24.19
C ARG A 222 -7.53 3.49 22.72
N PRO A 223 -6.34 3.33 22.06
CA PRO A 223 -6.16 3.77 20.69
C PRO A 223 -7.14 3.16 19.68
N GLU A 224 -7.55 1.90 19.87
CA GLU A 224 -8.51 1.25 18.96
C GLU A 224 -9.93 1.85 19.00
N THR A 225 -10.26 2.64 20.00
CA THR A 225 -11.57 3.28 20.09
C THR A 225 -11.64 4.67 19.50
N LEU A 226 -10.51 5.24 19.06
CA LEU A 226 -10.46 6.55 18.41
C LEU A 226 -10.70 6.44 16.90
N THR A 227 -11.43 7.41 16.37
CA THR A 227 -11.56 7.60 14.92
C THR A 227 -10.30 8.22 14.31
N ILE A 228 -10.16 8.13 12.99
CA ILE A 228 -9.06 8.77 12.25
C ILE A 228 -9.09 10.30 12.47
N LYS A 229 -10.29 10.91 12.52
CA LYS A 229 -10.46 12.35 12.77
C LYS A 229 -10.00 12.76 14.16
N GLU A 230 -10.29 11.96 15.19
CA GLU A 230 -9.79 12.21 16.54
C GLU A 230 -8.26 12.12 16.59
N PHE A 231 -7.64 11.13 15.93
CA PHE A 231 -6.18 11.08 15.81
C PHE A 231 -5.61 12.29 15.06
N SER A 232 -6.26 12.73 13.97
CA SER A 232 -5.82 13.91 13.20
C SER A 232 -5.86 15.21 14.01
N SER A 233 -6.78 15.32 14.97
CA SER A 233 -6.89 16.49 15.84
C SER A 233 -5.76 16.63 16.87
N LEU A 234 -4.90 15.60 17.01
CA LEU A 234 -3.76 15.60 17.94
C LEU A 234 -2.43 16.06 17.28
N VAL A 235 -2.46 16.47 15.99
CA VAL A 235 -1.26 16.88 15.25
C VAL A 235 -1.38 18.23 14.54
#